data_5ebef35a6caad929a8be9ea580ff1cec
#
_entry.id   5ebef35a6caad929a8be9ea580ff1cec
#
_cell.length_a   1.000
_cell.length_b   1.000
_cell.length_c   1.000
_cell.angle_alpha   90.00
_cell.angle_beta   90.00
_cell.angle_gamma   90.00
#
_symmetry.space_group_name_H-M   'P 1'
#
loop_
_entity.id
_entity.type
_entity.pdbx_description
1 polymer ?
#
loop_
_entity_poly.entity_id
_entity_poly.type
_entity_poly.pdbx_seq_one_letter_code
_entity_poly.pdbx_strand_id
1 'polypeptide(L)' 'MTSLPAPEDAARLSRFLQDHQRWSAFWDKRHGVWRVAEDDPDSALYAESPDLDTVISYITSHS' A
#
# COMPACT_ATOMS: atom_id res chain seq x y z
N MET A 1 5.71 -6.68 20.23
CA MET A 1 6.55 -5.64 19.62
C MET A 1 5.86 -5.10 18.38
N THR A 2 5.73 -3.78 18.28
CA THR A 2 5.16 -3.18 17.09
C THR A 2 6.23 -3.08 16.01
N SER A 3 5.89 -3.51 14.81
CA SER A 3 6.76 -3.43 13.65
C SER A 3 6.44 -2.14 12.89
N LEU A 4 7.49 -1.37 12.55
CA LEU A 4 7.33 -0.14 11.78
C LEU A 4 8.02 -0.30 10.44
N PRO A 5 7.49 0.34 9.39
CA PRO A 5 8.13 0.28 8.08
C PRO A 5 9.38 1.14 8.06
N ALA A 6 10.28 0.85 7.12
CA ALA A 6 11.43 1.71 6.89
C ALA A 6 10.96 3.08 6.41
N PRO A 7 11.57 4.18 6.92
CA PRO A 7 11.16 5.53 6.49
C PRO A 7 11.23 5.74 4.98
N GLU A 8 12.22 5.19 4.33
CA GLU A 8 12.35 5.29 2.87
C GLU A 8 11.22 4.58 2.14
N ASP A 9 10.70 3.48 2.69
CA ASP A 9 9.58 2.77 2.10
C ASP A 9 8.30 3.58 2.22
N ALA A 10 8.07 4.20 3.37
CA ALA A 10 6.92 5.06 3.58
C ALA A 10 6.94 6.25 2.62
N ALA A 11 8.11 6.88 2.44
CA ALA A 11 8.25 8.00 1.53
C ALA A 11 8.05 7.57 0.08
N ARG A 12 8.57 6.41 -0.29
CA ARG A 12 8.43 5.87 -1.63
C ARG A 12 6.98 5.59 -1.96
N LEU A 13 6.25 4.98 -1.03
CA LEU A 13 4.84 4.68 -1.22
C LEU A 13 4.02 5.96 -1.32
N SER A 14 4.28 6.93 -0.47
CA SER A 14 3.58 8.21 -0.48
C SER A 14 3.74 8.90 -1.84
N ARG A 15 4.96 8.90 -2.37
CA ARG A 15 5.24 9.48 -3.68
C ARG A 15 4.53 8.72 -4.80
N PHE A 16 4.53 7.41 -4.72
CA PHE A 16 3.84 6.56 -5.70
C PHE A 16 2.33 6.85 -5.71
N LEU A 17 1.74 7.01 -4.53
CA LEU A 17 0.29 7.24 -4.43
C LEU A 17 -0.12 8.62 -4.94
N GLN A 18 0.80 9.56 -5.03
CA GLN A 18 0.49 10.86 -5.64
C GLN A 18 0.10 10.72 -7.11
N ASP A 19 0.66 9.72 -7.79
CA ASP A 19 0.33 9.41 -9.18
C ASP A 19 -0.79 8.38 -9.30
N HIS A 20 -1.26 7.84 -8.15
CA HIS A 20 -2.29 6.80 -8.12
C HIS A 20 -3.31 7.14 -7.04
N GLN A 21 -3.98 8.30 -7.19
CA GLN A 21 -4.86 8.88 -6.16
C GLN A 21 -6.11 8.05 -5.90
N ARG A 22 -6.42 7.10 -6.76
CA ARG A 22 -7.54 6.18 -6.54
C ARG A 22 -7.23 5.13 -5.49
N TRP A 23 -5.97 5.02 -5.08
CA TRP A 23 -5.53 4.01 -4.13
C TRP A 23 -5.25 4.64 -2.78
N SER A 24 -5.62 3.91 -1.73
CA SER A 24 -5.30 4.27 -0.36
C SER A 24 -4.42 3.18 0.23
N ALA A 25 -3.48 3.59 1.07
CA ALA A 25 -2.56 2.65 1.69
C ALA A 25 -2.31 3.05 3.13
N PHE A 26 -2.10 2.06 3.99
CA PHE A 26 -1.66 2.30 5.35
C PHE A 26 -0.83 1.12 5.83
N TRP A 27 -0.04 1.39 6.88
CA TRP A 27 0.76 0.37 7.52
C TRP A 27 -0.01 -0.23 8.69
N ASP A 28 -0.19 -1.56 8.67
CA ASP A 28 -0.79 -2.27 9.78
C ASP A 28 0.32 -2.72 10.72
N LYS A 29 0.55 -1.95 11.78
CA LYS A 29 1.63 -2.23 12.73
C LYS A 29 1.37 -3.48 13.56
N ARG A 30 0.12 -3.91 13.62
CA ARG A 30 -0.26 -5.11 14.35
C ARG A 30 0.19 -6.37 13.63
N HIS A 31 0.10 -6.36 12.31
CA HIS A 31 0.44 -7.49 11.47
C HIS A 31 1.76 -7.30 10.71
N GLY A 32 2.34 -6.10 10.77
CA GLY A 32 3.59 -5.80 10.09
C GLY A 32 3.48 -5.85 8.58
N VAL A 33 2.37 -5.38 8.03
CA VAL A 33 2.13 -5.41 6.59
C VAL A 33 1.61 -4.08 6.08
N TRP A 34 1.88 -3.80 4.81
CA TRP A 34 1.24 -2.72 4.07
C TRP A 34 -0.11 -3.21 3.56
N ARG A 35 -1.14 -2.38 3.72
CA ARG A 35 -2.46 -2.66 3.20
C ARG A 35 -2.83 -1.59 2.19
N VAL A 36 -3.24 -2.02 1.00
CA VAL A 36 -3.64 -1.10 -0.06
C VAL A 36 -4.99 -1.54 -0.61
N ALA A 37 -5.79 -0.56 -0.99
CA ALA A 37 -7.11 -0.82 -1.56
C ALA A 37 -7.46 0.32 -2.51
N GLU A 38 -8.22 0.01 -3.54
CA GLU A 38 -8.73 1.04 -4.43
C GLU A 38 -9.87 1.79 -3.74
N ASP A 39 -9.81 3.10 -3.82
CA ASP A 39 -10.78 4.00 -3.16
C ASP A 39 -12.02 4.17 -4.05
N ASP A 40 -12.70 3.08 -4.31
CA ASP A 40 -13.90 3.02 -5.15
C ASP A 40 -14.85 2.01 -4.51
N PRO A 41 -16.08 2.42 -4.15
CA PRO A 41 -17.03 1.52 -3.50
C PRO A 41 -17.43 0.33 -4.36
N ASP A 42 -17.28 0.43 -5.67
CA ASP A 42 -17.60 -0.67 -6.59
C ASP A 42 -16.40 -1.58 -6.83
N SER A 43 -15.23 -1.23 -6.32
CA SER A 43 -14.02 -2.01 -6.50
C SER A 43 -13.80 -2.95 -5.32
N ALA A 44 -13.39 -4.19 -5.64
CA ALA A 44 -12.98 -5.17 -4.63
C ALA A 44 -11.46 -5.35 -4.59
N LEU A 45 -10.72 -4.45 -5.22
CA LEU A 45 -9.26 -4.58 -5.29
C LEU A 45 -8.64 -4.25 -3.93
N TYR A 46 -7.85 -5.19 -3.43
CA TYR A 46 -7.22 -5.09 -2.12
C TYR A 46 -5.99 -5.99 -2.10
N ALA A 47 -4.93 -5.52 -1.45
CA ALA A 47 -3.73 -6.32 -1.27
C ALA A 47 -3.07 -5.99 0.06
N GLU A 48 -2.35 -6.95 0.60
CA GLU A 48 -1.53 -6.74 1.79
C GLU A 48 -0.24 -7.53 1.65
N SER A 49 0.85 -6.96 2.12
CA SER A 49 2.15 -7.61 2.11
C SER A 49 3.12 -6.84 3.00
N PRO A 50 4.04 -7.53 3.68
CA PRO A 50 5.12 -6.84 4.37
C PRO A 50 6.13 -6.22 3.40
N ASP A 51 6.10 -6.65 2.13
CA ASP A 51 7.02 -6.19 1.10
C ASP A 51 6.36 -5.09 0.27
N LEU A 52 6.94 -3.89 0.31
CA LEU A 52 6.41 -2.74 -0.41
C LEU A 52 6.37 -2.98 -1.93
N ASP A 53 7.37 -3.64 -2.48
CA ASP A 53 7.42 -3.89 -3.92
C ASP A 53 6.25 -4.74 -4.38
N THR A 54 5.79 -5.66 -3.54
CA THR A 54 4.64 -6.51 -3.85
C THR A 54 3.37 -5.67 -3.97
N VAL A 55 3.12 -4.76 -3.04
CA VAL A 55 1.90 -3.95 -3.09
C VAL A 55 1.96 -2.92 -4.22
N ILE A 56 3.14 -2.36 -4.50
CA ILE A 56 3.31 -1.45 -5.63
C ILE A 56 3.05 -2.17 -6.95
N SER A 57 3.56 -3.39 -7.10
CA SER A 57 3.31 -4.20 -8.29
C SER A 57 1.84 -4.50 -8.47
N TYR A 58 1.15 -4.79 -7.38
CA TYR A 58 -0.28 -5.04 -7.40
C TYR A 58 -1.04 -3.81 -7.93
N ILE A 59 -0.73 -2.64 -7.40
CA ILE A 59 -1.37 -1.39 -7.84
C ILE A 59 -1.09 -1.14 -9.31
N THR A 60 0.16 -1.30 -9.73
CA THR A 60 0.57 -1.09 -11.11
C THR A 60 -0.18 -2.03 -12.07
N SER A 61 -0.37 -3.27 -11.66
CA SER A 61 -1.06 -4.27 -12.48
C SER A 61 -2.55 -3.99 -12.63
N HIS A 62 -3.13 -3.22 -11.71
CA HIS A 62 -4.57 -2.96 -11.67
C HIS A 62 -4.94 -1.50 -11.94
N SER A 63 -3.96 -0.67 -12.31
CA SER A 63 -4.24 0.73 -12.63
C SER A 63 -4.37 1.01 -14.12
#